data_88d7284cda5c3c38d3f9874a4b790987
#
_entry.id   88d7284cda5c3c38d3f9874a4b790987
#
_cell.length_a   1.000
_cell.length_b   1.000
_cell.length_c   1.000
_cell.angle_alpha   90.00
_cell.angle_beta   90.00
_cell.angle_gamma   90.00
#
_symmetry.space_group_name_H-M   'P 1'
#
loop_
_entity.id
_entity.type
_entity.pdbx_description
1 polymer ?
#
loop_
_entity_poly.entity_id
_entity_poly.type
_entity_poly.pdbx_seq_one_letter_code
_entity_poly.pdbx_strand_id
1 'polypeptide(L)'
;MDLSVTIAGVKFPTCFMNASGALCVTREELITLGRSRAGAIVTKSMTLEPRVGNPEPRYYGFPGGSINSMGLPNLGYRAYAEMIPELTRFGKPVIASIAGLCEDDFLTMARVINQARPDLIEVNLSCPNIPGKPQIAYDPVDSERLLKRVRPLITVPMGVKLPPYFDPAHHAVMADVIRRCGVDYLNLINSVGNGLVVDPKRETPVIKPKGGFGGLGGSLIKPVALANVRAFWKLLEGRIPIIGTGGVVQGVDAFEHVLCGASAVQVGTALVEEGVGVFERLERE
;
A
#
# COMPACT_ATOMS: atom_id res chain seq x y z
N MET A 1 25.64 1.69 7.43
CA MET A 1 24.80 2.92 7.36
C MET A 1 23.59 2.71 8.27
N ASP A 2 23.14 3.72 9.01
CA ASP A 2 21.89 3.63 9.77
C ASP A 2 20.71 3.93 8.82
N LEU A 3 19.84 2.93 8.60
CA LEU A 3 18.65 3.02 7.75
C LEU A 3 17.36 3.17 8.58
N SER A 4 17.51 3.35 9.91
CA SER A 4 16.34 3.53 10.77
C SER A 4 15.61 4.84 10.47
N VAL A 5 14.30 4.82 10.56
CA VAL A 5 13.44 5.99 10.30
C VAL A 5 12.33 6.08 11.34
N THR A 6 11.73 7.26 11.45
CA THR A 6 10.56 7.49 12.28
C THR A 6 9.41 7.99 11.43
N ILE A 7 8.26 7.33 11.49
CA ILE A 7 7.03 7.70 10.76
C ILE A 7 5.93 7.92 11.80
N ALA A 8 5.37 9.11 11.84
CA ALA A 8 4.29 9.48 12.77
C ALA A 8 4.59 9.08 14.24
N GLY A 9 5.85 9.26 14.69
CA GLY A 9 6.29 8.95 16.04
C GLY A 9 6.68 7.47 16.28
N VAL A 10 6.45 6.56 15.32
CA VAL A 10 6.82 5.15 15.42
C VAL A 10 8.18 4.94 14.76
N LYS A 11 9.11 4.25 15.46
CA LYS A 11 10.46 3.96 14.97
C LYS A 11 10.49 2.65 14.17
N PHE A 12 11.11 2.67 13.01
CA PHE A 12 11.34 1.53 12.11
C PHE A 12 12.84 1.22 12.08
N PRO A 13 13.27 -0.04 12.21
CA PRO A 13 14.69 -0.40 12.21
C PRO A 13 15.35 -0.22 10.84
N THR A 14 14.59 -0.22 9.75
CA THR A 14 15.05 0.10 8.39
C THR A 14 13.92 0.76 7.60
N CYS A 15 14.27 1.51 6.56
CA CYS A 15 13.32 2.22 5.71
C CYS A 15 12.59 1.30 4.69
N PHE A 16 12.95 0.02 4.59
CA PHE A 16 12.36 -0.92 3.63
C PHE A 16 11.27 -1.77 4.29
N MET A 17 10.10 -1.88 3.67
CA MET A 17 9.01 -2.74 4.13
C MET A 17 8.22 -3.33 2.97
N ASN A 18 7.40 -4.34 3.22
CA ASN A 18 6.52 -4.91 2.20
C ASN A 18 5.36 -3.98 1.88
N ALA A 19 4.90 -3.99 0.61
CA ALA A 19 3.63 -3.38 0.25
C ALA A 19 2.44 -4.27 0.70
N SER A 20 1.29 -3.64 1.01
CA SER A 20 0.06 -4.32 1.48
C SER A 20 -0.61 -5.27 0.45
N GLY A 21 0.08 -5.61 -0.61
CA GLY A 21 -0.35 -6.52 -1.68
C GLY A 21 0.61 -7.68 -1.96
N ALA A 22 1.81 -7.69 -1.35
CA ALA A 22 2.89 -8.60 -1.67
C ALA A 22 3.26 -9.48 -0.47
N LEU A 23 3.10 -10.80 -0.59
CA LEU A 23 3.47 -11.83 0.40
C LEU A 23 3.00 -11.51 1.83
N CYS A 24 1.72 -11.13 1.99
CA CYS A 24 1.19 -10.67 3.27
C CYS A 24 -0.28 -11.07 3.50
N VAL A 25 -0.76 -12.10 2.79
CA VAL A 25 -2.15 -12.60 2.89
C VAL A 25 -2.30 -13.58 4.04
N THR A 26 -1.42 -14.59 4.10
CA THR A 26 -1.53 -15.68 5.07
C THR A 26 -0.71 -15.41 6.35
N ARG A 27 -1.03 -16.13 7.41
CA ARG A 27 -0.27 -16.08 8.67
C ARG A 27 1.21 -16.42 8.46
N GLU A 28 1.48 -17.43 7.63
CA GLU A 28 2.84 -17.91 7.31
C GLU A 28 3.64 -16.83 6.57
N GLU A 29 3.02 -16.13 5.61
CA GLU A 29 3.64 -15.01 4.90
C GLU A 29 3.98 -13.86 5.87
N LEU A 30 3.06 -13.49 6.77
CA LEU A 30 3.28 -12.43 7.76
C LEU A 30 4.36 -12.79 8.78
N ILE A 31 4.42 -14.05 9.23
CA ILE A 31 5.50 -14.56 10.09
C ILE A 31 6.85 -14.51 9.34
N THR A 32 6.87 -14.88 8.06
CA THR A 32 8.07 -14.82 7.23
C THR A 32 8.59 -13.38 7.10
N LEU A 33 7.70 -12.41 6.89
CA LEU A 33 8.04 -10.97 6.93
C LEU A 33 8.56 -10.56 8.31
N GLY A 34 7.94 -11.03 9.38
CA GLY A 34 8.41 -10.78 10.76
C GLY A 34 9.85 -11.24 11.00
N ARG A 35 10.23 -12.39 10.46
CA ARG A 35 11.58 -12.96 10.56
C ARG A 35 12.61 -12.38 9.60
N SER A 36 12.16 -11.64 8.57
CA SER A 36 13.03 -11.08 7.52
C SER A 36 13.75 -9.81 7.98
N ARG A 37 14.47 -9.15 7.06
CA ARG A 37 15.09 -7.83 7.27
C ARG A 37 14.12 -6.65 7.04
N ALA A 38 12.84 -6.92 6.73
CA ALA A 38 11.84 -5.85 6.60
C ALA A 38 11.75 -4.99 7.87
N GLY A 39 11.63 -3.68 7.72
CA GLY A 39 11.51 -2.71 8.81
C GLY A 39 10.13 -2.65 9.46
N ALA A 40 9.12 -3.24 8.82
CA ALA A 40 7.77 -3.38 9.33
C ALA A 40 7.09 -4.63 8.76
N ILE A 41 5.98 -5.02 9.36
CA ILE A 41 5.05 -6.03 8.84
C ILE A 41 3.79 -5.31 8.39
N VAL A 42 3.59 -5.19 7.09
CA VAL A 42 2.36 -4.59 6.53
C VAL A 42 1.40 -5.72 6.16
N THR A 43 0.20 -5.73 6.77
CA THR A 43 -0.79 -6.75 6.44
C THR A 43 -1.37 -6.53 5.06
N LYS A 44 -1.95 -7.57 4.47
CA LYS A 44 -2.83 -7.42 3.31
C LYS A 44 -3.92 -6.42 3.66
N SER A 45 -4.27 -5.55 2.69
CA SER A 45 -5.47 -4.73 2.83
C SER A 45 -6.67 -5.64 3.02
N MET A 46 -7.18 -5.69 4.24
CA MET A 46 -8.26 -6.56 4.65
C MET A 46 -9.63 -5.98 4.30
N THR A 47 -10.58 -6.84 4.04
CA THR A 47 -11.99 -6.49 3.85
C THR A 47 -12.84 -7.01 5.02
N LEU A 48 -14.09 -6.56 5.11
CA LEU A 48 -15.01 -7.00 6.15
C LEU A 48 -15.13 -8.55 6.15
N GLU A 49 -15.38 -9.13 4.98
CA GLU A 49 -15.44 -10.57 4.80
C GLU A 49 -14.21 -11.11 4.09
N PRO A 50 -13.84 -12.39 4.31
CA PRO A 50 -12.79 -13.05 3.55
C PRO A 50 -13.06 -13.02 2.05
N ARG A 51 -12.02 -12.89 1.25
CA ARG A 51 -12.13 -12.87 -0.22
C ARG A 51 -11.09 -13.80 -0.85
N VAL A 52 -11.54 -14.61 -1.80
CA VAL A 52 -10.65 -15.43 -2.65
C VAL A 52 -9.92 -14.55 -3.69
N GLY A 53 -10.51 -13.41 -4.03
CA GLY A 53 -10.03 -12.52 -5.08
C GLY A 53 -10.63 -12.86 -6.44
N ASN A 54 -10.06 -12.25 -7.48
CA ASN A 54 -10.52 -12.45 -8.86
C ASN A 54 -10.03 -13.79 -9.44
N PRO A 55 -10.67 -14.31 -10.53
CA PRO A 55 -10.23 -15.53 -11.22
C PRO A 55 -8.81 -15.45 -11.78
N GLU A 56 -8.12 -16.60 -11.82
CA GLU A 56 -6.79 -16.73 -12.42
C GLU A 56 -6.86 -16.85 -13.96
N PRO A 57 -5.80 -16.44 -14.69
CA PRO A 57 -4.63 -15.70 -14.23
C PRO A 57 -4.98 -14.25 -13.90
N ARG A 58 -4.57 -13.78 -12.73
CA ARG A 58 -4.82 -12.42 -12.20
C ARG A 58 -3.56 -11.61 -11.90
N TYR A 59 -2.39 -12.22 -12.14
CA TYR A 59 -1.07 -11.60 -12.06
C TYR A 59 -0.22 -12.08 -13.21
N TYR A 60 0.58 -11.18 -13.79
CA TYR A 60 1.57 -11.50 -14.81
C TYR A 60 2.78 -10.57 -14.69
N GLY A 61 3.98 -11.17 -14.57
CA GLY A 61 5.26 -10.46 -14.59
C GLY A 61 5.81 -10.40 -16.00
N PHE A 62 6.43 -9.27 -16.34
CA PHE A 62 7.12 -9.05 -17.61
C PHE A 62 8.36 -8.17 -17.40
N PRO A 63 9.32 -8.13 -18.34
CA PRO A 63 10.52 -7.32 -18.16
C PRO A 63 10.21 -5.87 -17.79
N GLY A 64 10.69 -5.45 -16.62
CA GLY A 64 10.48 -4.11 -16.09
C GLY A 64 9.17 -3.88 -15.34
N GLY A 65 8.29 -4.90 -15.20
CA GLY A 65 7.06 -4.68 -14.47
C GLY A 65 6.14 -5.87 -14.28
N SER A 66 4.98 -5.58 -13.77
CA SER A 66 3.90 -6.54 -13.58
C SER A 66 2.55 -5.91 -13.84
N ILE A 67 1.56 -6.72 -14.19
CA ILE A 67 0.16 -6.35 -14.21
C ILE A 67 -0.62 -7.27 -13.27
N ASN A 68 -1.53 -6.71 -12.50
CA ASN A 68 -2.36 -7.48 -11.59
C ASN A 68 -3.80 -6.98 -11.53
N SER A 69 -4.71 -7.91 -11.32
CA SER A 69 -6.12 -7.66 -10.99
C SER A 69 -6.55 -8.62 -9.90
N MET A 70 -5.93 -8.49 -8.72
CA MET A 70 -6.03 -9.46 -7.62
C MET A 70 -7.44 -9.57 -7.03
N GLY A 71 -8.22 -8.47 -6.95
CA GLY A 71 -9.56 -8.47 -6.36
C GLY A 71 -9.57 -8.58 -4.83
N LEU A 72 -8.51 -8.11 -4.16
CA LEU A 72 -8.36 -8.13 -2.70
C LEU A 72 -8.49 -9.53 -2.07
N PRO A 73 -7.69 -10.56 -2.50
CA PRO A 73 -7.66 -11.81 -1.74
C PRO A 73 -7.15 -11.54 -0.32
N ASN A 74 -7.93 -11.95 0.71
CA ASN A 74 -7.57 -11.74 2.10
C ASN A 74 -8.44 -12.62 3.02
N LEU A 75 -8.02 -12.77 4.28
CA LEU A 75 -8.65 -13.66 5.27
C LEU A 75 -9.82 -13.01 6.03
N GLY A 76 -10.17 -11.75 5.70
CA GLY A 76 -11.14 -10.98 6.47
C GLY A 76 -10.52 -10.32 7.71
N TYR A 77 -11.07 -9.19 8.13
CA TYR A 77 -10.49 -8.36 9.18
C TYR A 77 -10.35 -9.06 10.55
N ARG A 78 -11.24 -10.00 10.87
CA ARG A 78 -11.22 -10.73 12.16
C ARG A 78 -9.97 -11.58 12.29
N ALA A 79 -9.61 -12.31 11.22
CA ALA A 79 -8.40 -13.14 11.21
C ALA A 79 -7.13 -12.28 11.41
N TYR A 80 -7.05 -11.11 10.76
CA TYR A 80 -5.91 -10.22 10.98
C TYR A 80 -5.91 -9.59 12.37
N ALA A 81 -7.07 -9.24 12.93
CA ALA A 81 -7.17 -8.74 14.31
C ALA A 81 -6.61 -9.74 15.32
N GLU A 82 -6.87 -11.04 15.12
CA GLU A 82 -6.34 -12.13 15.96
C GLU A 82 -4.82 -12.32 15.78
N MET A 83 -4.28 -12.06 14.58
CA MET A 83 -2.84 -12.22 14.30
C MET A 83 -1.99 -11.04 14.80
N ILE A 84 -2.51 -9.82 14.83
CA ILE A 84 -1.74 -8.61 15.19
C ILE A 84 -0.95 -8.77 16.50
N PRO A 85 -1.51 -9.30 17.63
CA PRO A 85 -0.76 -9.48 18.86
C PRO A 85 0.43 -10.45 18.75
N GLU A 86 0.37 -11.43 17.83
CA GLU A 86 1.51 -12.30 17.54
C GLU A 86 2.56 -11.57 16.71
N LEU A 87 2.14 -10.79 15.72
CA LEU A 87 3.03 -10.08 14.81
C LEU A 87 3.86 -9.01 15.53
N THR A 88 3.30 -8.33 16.53
CA THR A 88 4.04 -7.33 17.32
C THR A 88 5.20 -7.94 18.10
N ARG A 89 5.20 -9.26 18.38
CA ARG A 89 6.29 -9.94 19.10
C ARG A 89 7.58 -10.04 18.28
N PHE A 90 7.56 -9.77 16.99
CA PHE A 90 8.78 -9.72 16.16
C PHE A 90 9.64 -8.46 16.42
N GLY A 91 9.18 -7.52 17.27
CA GLY A 91 9.93 -6.30 17.60
C GLY A 91 10.01 -5.31 16.44
N LYS A 92 9.07 -5.39 15.51
CA LYS A 92 8.94 -4.49 14.35
C LYS A 92 7.55 -3.88 14.36
N PRO A 93 7.38 -2.64 13.87
CA PRO A 93 6.06 -2.07 13.69
C PRO A 93 5.15 -2.92 12.81
N VAL A 94 3.90 -3.05 13.21
CA VAL A 94 2.83 -3.67 12.44
C VAL A 94 1.93 -2.59 11.88
N ILE A 95 1.82 -2.53 10.55
CA ILE A 95 0.90 -1.64 9.84
C ILE A 95 -0.29 -2.47 9.38
N ALA A 96 -1.46 -2.23 9.97
CA ALA A 96 -2.69 -2.90 9.59
C ALA A 96 -3.41 -2.14 8.47
N SER A 97 -3.49 -2.72 7.27
CA SER A 97 -4.12 -2.07 6.11
C SER A 97 -5.58 -2.51 5.97
N ILE A 98 -6.52 -1.55 5.93
CA ILE A 98 -7.96 -1.77 5.78
C ILE A 98 -8.47 -1.24 4.44
N ALA A 99 -9.39 -1.97 3.78
CA ALA A 99 -10.00 -1.61 2.50
C ALA A 99 -11.48 -2.00 2.47
N GLY A 100 -12.36 -1.08 2.81
CA GLY A 100 -13.81 -1.31 2.76
C GLY A 100 -14.36 -1.29 1.33
N LEU A 101 -15.45 -2.00 1.12
CA LEU A 101 -16.24 -1.96 -0.11
C LEU A 101 -17.35 -0.90 -0.04
N CYS A 102 -17.66 -0.44 1.16
CA CYS A 102 -18.54 0.67 1.47
C CYS A 102 -18.02 1.39 2.71
N GLU A 103 -18.61 2.52 3.04
CA GLU A 103 -18.19 3.35 4.18
C GLU A 103 -18.29 2.60 5.52
N ASP A 104 -19.40 1.88 5.74
CA ASP A 104 -19.63 1.13 6.99
C ASP A 104 -18.63 0.01 7.22
N ASP A 105 -18.10 -0.59 6.15
CA ASP A 105 -17.02 -1.57 6.24
C ASP A 105 -15.77 -0.95 6.88
N PHE A 106 -15.37 0.26 6.42
CA PHE A 106 -14.22 0.97 6.98
C PHE A 106 -14.42 1.30 8.46
N LEU A 107 -15.63 1.76 8.84
CA LEU A 107 -15.94 2.12 10.23
C LEU A 107 -15.89 0.88 11.15
N THR A 108 -16.43 -0.24 10.69
CA THR A 108 -16.42 -1.49 11.44
C THR A 108 -15.00 -2.02 11.62
N MET A 109 -14.24 -2.09 10.52
CA MET A 109 -12.84 -2.54 10.56
C MET A 109 -11.97 -1.61 11.41
N ALA A 110 -12.12 -0.29 11.28
CA ALA A 110 -11.34 0.68 12.05
C ALA A 110 -11.48 0.45 13.56
N ARG A 111 -12.71 0.25 14.06
CA ARG A 111 -12.95 -0.02 15.49
C ARG A 111 -12.26 -1.30 15.97
N VAL A 112 -12.43 -2.40 15.25
CA VAL A 112 -11.93 -3.71 15.69
C VAL A 112 -10.41 -3.79 15.53
N ILE A 113 -9.87 -3.30 14.42
CA ILE A 113 -8.41 -3.31 14.20
C ILE A 113 -7.70 -2.37 15.19
N ASN A 114 -8.29 -1.21 15.52
CA ASN A 114 -7.72 -0.34 16.55
C ASN A 114 -7.67 -1.04 17.92
N GLN A 115 -8.66 -1.88 18.26
CA GLN A 115 -8.66 -2.66 19.51
C GLN A 115 -7.57 -3.76 19.50
N ALA A 116 -7.19 -4.29 18.34
CA ALA A 116 -6.09 -5.24 18.21
C ALA A 116 -4.70 -4.61 18.41
N ARG A 117 -4.62 -3.26 18.48
CA ARG A 117 -3.42 -2.46 18.79
C ARG A 117 -2.24 -2.72 17.84
N PRO A 118 -2.41 -2.59 16.51
CA PRO A 118 -1.26 -2.45 15.62
C PRO A 118 -0.51 -1.16 15.97
N ASP A 119 0.73 -1.02 15.49
CA ASP A 119 1.49 0.21 15.68
C ASP A 119 0.95 1.35 14.79
N LEU A 120 0.46 1.03 13.59
CA LEU A 120 -0.18 1.99 12.67
C LEU A 120 -1.36 1.33 11.93
N ILE A 121 -2.31 2.16 11.48
CA ILE A 121 -3.38 1.71 10.59
C ILE A 121 -3.28 2.46 9.27
N GLU A 122 -3.31 1.73 8.15
CA GLU A 122 -3.36 2.26 6.79
C GLU A 122 -4.77 2.14 6.22
N VAL A 123 -5.40 3.27 5.87
CA VAL A 123 -6.69 3.32 5.18
C VAL A 123 -6.41 3.32 3.67
N ASN A 124 -6.69 2.21 3.01
CA ASN A 124 -6.46 2.04 1.57
C ASN A 124 -7.69 2.54 0.78
N LEU A 125 -7.60 3.75 0.21
CA LEU A 125 -8.65 4.35 -0.62
C LEU A 125 -8.51 4.03 -2.12
N SER A 126 -7.51 3.25 -2.50
CA SER A 126 -6.98 3.19 -3.85
C SER A 126 -6.96 1.80 -4.49
N CYS A 127 -7.86 0.89 -4.09
CA CYS A 127 -7.89 -0.43 -4.73
C CYS A 127 -8.55 -0.37 -6.13
N PRO A 128 -7.79 -0.55 -7.25
CA PRO A 128 -8.34 -0.43 -8.60
C PRO A 128 -9.03 -1.70 -9.09
N ASN A 129 -8.93 -2.80 -8.34
CA ASN A 129 -9.16 -4.15 -8.85
C ASN A 129 -10.48 -4.77 -8.37
N ILE A 130 -11.45 -3.96 -7.95
CA ILE A 130 -12.79 -4.40 -7.57
C ILE A 130 -13.76 -4.04 -8.70
N PRO A 131 -14.35 -5.02 -9.40
CA PRO A 131 -15.32 -4.74 -10.46
C PRO A 131 -16.51 -3.91 -9.96
N GLY A 132 -16.92 -2.91 -10.73
CA GLY A 132 -18.06 -2.05 -10.43
C GLY A 132 -17.89 -1.09 -9.24
N LYS A 133 -16.70 -0.99 -8.65
CA LYS A 133 -16.40 -0.05 -7.56
C LYS A 133 -15.37 1.00 -8.00
N PRO A 134 -15.71 2.29 -7.95
CA PRO A 134 -14.73 3.35 -8.18
C PRO A 134 -13.73 3.41 -7.02
N GLN A 135 -12.54 3.92 -7.29
CA GLN A 135 -11.57 4.22 -6.24
C GLN A 135 -12.00 5.50 -5.52
N ILE A 136 -12.28 5.38 -4.22
CA ILE A 136 -12.76 6.50 -3.38
C ILE A 136 -11.81 7.71 -3.46
N ALA A 137 -10.51 7.45 -3.53
CA ALA A 137 -9.50 8.51 -3.58
C ALA A 137 -9.58 9.44 -4.80
N TYR A 138 -10.32 9.09 -5.85
CA TYR A 138 -10.56 9.99 -6.98
C TYR A 138 -11.78 10.90 -6.78
N ASP A 139 -12.53 10.71 -5.69
CA ASP A 139 -13.57 11.63 -5.25
C ASP A 139 -13.13 12.30 -3.92
N PRO A 140 -12.72 13.58 -3.96
CA PRO A 140 -12.26 14.28 -2.76
C PRO A 140 -13.35 14.45 -1.70
N VAL A 141 -14.62 14.61 -2.10
CA VAL A 141 -15.75 14.78 -1.18
C VAL A 141 -16.01 13.50 -0.41
N ASP A 142 -16.08 12.38 -1.13
CA ASP A 142 -16.27 11.05 -0.53
C ASP A 142 -15.06 10.66 0.34
N SER A 143 -13.84 10.97 -0.11
CA SER A 143 -12.61 10.76 0.67
C SER A 143 -12.63 11.54 1.97
N GLU A 144 -12.97 12.84 1.93
CA GLU A 144 -13.04 13.68 3.13
C GLU A 144 -14.12 13.20 4.10
N ARG A 145 -15.31 12.89 3.58
CA ARG A 145 -16.41 12.35 4.39
C ARG A 145 -16.01 11.07 5.11
N LEU A 146 -15.44 10.11 4.39
CA LEU A 146 -14.99 8.84 4.95
C LEU A 146 -13.90 9.04 6.01
N LEU A 147 -12.84 9.79 5.69
CA LEU A 147 -11.71 9.99 6.59
C LEU A 147 -12.13 10.70 7.88
N LYS A 148 -13.01 11.69 7.81
CA LYS A 148 -13.58 12.36 9.01
C LYS A 148 -14.36 11.40 9.90
N ARG A 149 -15.03 10.40 9.35
CA ARG A 149 -15.75 9.39 10.13
C ARG A 149 -14.84 8.29 10.68
N VAL A 150 -13.80 7.92 9.95
CA VAL A 150 -12.84 6.88 10.36
C VAL A 150 -11.87 7.40 11.43
N ARG A 151 -11.37 8.64 11.28
CA ARG A 151 -10.35 9.22 12.15
C ARG A 151 -10.64 9.10 13.65
N PRO A 152 -11.85 9.43 14.16
CA PRO A 152 -12.16 9.33 15.59
C PRO A 152 -12.16 7.90 16.15
N LEU A 153 -12.18 6.88 15.28
CA LEU A 153 -12.19 5.47 15.67
C LEU A 153 -10.78 4.87 15.81
N ILE A 154 -9.76 5.62 15.36
CA ILE A 154 -8.37 5.18 15.32
C ILE A 154 -7.55 6.02 16.30
N THR A 155 -6.94 5.38 17.30
CA THR A 155 -6.12 6.04 18.34
C THR A 155 -4.62 5.94 18.07
N VAL A 156 -4.19 5.03 17.20
CA VAL A 156 -2.82 4.92 16.70
C VAL A 156 -2.62 5.83 15.47
N PRO A 157 -1.39 6.06 14.99
CA PRO A 157 -1.19 6.81 13.76
C PRO A 157 -1.98 6.23 12.58
N MET A 158 -2.73 7.10 11.89
CA MET A 158 -3.57 6.77 10.75
C MET A 158 -2.91 7.26 9.46
N GLY A 159 -2.56 6.33 8.58
CA GLY A 159 -2.11 6.64 7.23
C GLY A 159 -3.19 6.43 6.17
N VAL A 160 -2.95 7.02 5.02
CA VAL A 160 -3.81 6.84 3.85
C VAL A 160 -2.99 6.40 2.64
N LYS A 161 -3.40 5.30 1.99
CA LYS A 161 -2.82 4.86 0.73
C LYS A 161 -3.63 5.37 -0.43
N LEU A 162 -2.97 6.13 -1.32
CA LEU A 162 -3.57 6.80 -2.47
C LEU A 162 -3.19 6.14 -3.80
N PRO A 163 -4.04 6.27 -4.83
CA PRO A 163 -3.67 5.96 -6.21
C PRO A 163 -2.71 7.02 -6.77
N PRO A 164 -2.13 6.80 -7.94
CA PRO A 164 -1.44 7.86 -8.65
C PRO A 164 -2.41 8.95 -9.10
N TYR A 165 -2.02 10.21 -8.94
CA TYR A 165 -2.66 11.36 -9.56
C TYR A 165 -1.77 11.85 -10.70
N PHE A 166 -2.41 12.34 -11.77
CA PHE A 166 -1.73 12.78 -12.99
C PHE A 166 -1.90 14.26 -13.25
N ASP A 167 -2.91 14.89 -12.64
CA ASP A 167 -3.17 16.32 -12.75
C ASP A 167 -2.76 17.04 -11.46
N PRO A 168 -1.94 18.12 -11.53
CA PRO A 168 -1.54 18.91 -10.37
C PRO A 168 -2.72 19.46 -9.55
N ALA A 169 -3.87 19.75 -10.18
CA ALA A 169 -5.06 20.21 -9.47
C ALA A 169 -5.60 19.12 -8.53
N HIS A 170 -5.59 17.86 -8.96
CA HIS A 170 -6.03 16.75 -8.12
C HIS A 170 -5.10 16.52 -6.93
N HIS A 171 -3.76 16.68 -7.11
CA HIS A 171 -2.81 16.64 -5.98
C HIS A 171 -3.15 17.71 -4.95
N ALA A 172 -3.41 18.97 -5.39
CA ALA A 172 -3.69 20.08 -4.48
C ALA A 172 -4.96 19.85 -3.67
N VAL A 173 -6.05 19.45 -4.33
CA VAL A 173 -7.33 19.18 -3.67
C VAL A 173 -7.21 18.04 -2.67
N MET A 174 -6.53 16.94 -3.03
CA MET A 174 -6.35 15.81 -2.12
C MET A 174 -5.40 16.14 -0.96
N ALA A 175 -4.35 16.94 -1.18
CA ALA A 175 -3.49 17.41 -0.10
C ALA A 175 -4.26 18.24 0.94
N ASP A 176 -5.23 19.04 0.51
CA ASP A 176 -6.13 19.78 1.40
C ASP A 176 -7.04 18.84 2.22
N VAL A 177 -7.59 17.81 1.59
CA VAL A 177 -8.36 16.76 2.29
C VAL A 177 -7.50 16.08 3.36
N ILE A 178 -6.28 15.67 3.02
CA ILE A 178 -5.34 15.02 3.94
C ILE A 178 -5.07 15.89 5.18
N ARG A 179 -4.79 17.18 4.98
CA ARG A 179 -4.57 18.13 6.10
C ARG A 179 -5.80 18.27 7.00
N ARG A 180 -7.00 18.43 6.41
CA ARG A 180 -8.25 18.63 7.18
C ARG A 180 -8.71 17.38 7.93
N CYS A 181 -8.28 16.18 7.49
CA CYS A 181 -8.73 14.92 8.10
C CYS A 181 -7.78 14.37 9.16
N GLY A 182 -6.70 15.08 9.51
CA GLY A 182 -5.76 14.64 10.55
C GLY A 182 -5.07 13.32 10.21
N VAL A 183 -4.64 13.17 8.95
CA VAL A 183 -3.86 12.01 8.49
C VAL A 183 -2.42 12.16 8.98
N ASP A 184 -1.89 11.11 9.60
CA ASP A 184 -0.57 11.14 10.24
C ASP A 184 0.56 10.75 9.27
N TYR A 185 0.28 9.97 8.22
CA TYR A 185 1.24 9.65 7.15
C TYR A 185 0.54 9.29 5.84
N LEU A 186 1.27 9.36 4.73
CA LEU A 186 0.80 8.93 3.42
C LEU A 186 1.58 7.72 2.90
N ASN A 187 0.92 6.90 2.08
CA ASN A 187 1.55 5.87 1.27
C ASN A 187 1.24 6.15 -0.22
N LEU A 188 2.25 6.44 -1.01
CA LEU A 188 2.19 6.84 -2.41
C LEU A 188 3.14 6.00 -3.26
N ILE A 189 2.64 5.29 -4.23
CA ILE A 189 1.31 5.16 -4.79
C ILE A 189 0.84 3.69 -4.76
N ASN A 190 -0.46 3.45 -4.96
CA ASN A 190 -0.93 2.12 -5.36
C ASN A 190 -0.57 1.88 -6.84
N SER A 191 -0.79 0.68 -7.37
CA SER A 191 -0.56 0.33 -8.77
C SER A 191 -1.26 1.31 -9.72
N VAL A 192 -0.64 1.59 -10.87
CA VAL A 192 -1.21 2.44 -11.92
C VAL A 192 -2.34 1.67 -12.60
N GLY A 193 -3.57 2.10 -12.37
CA GLY A 193 -4.78 1.41 -12.85
C GLY A 193 -4.97 1.47 -14.36
N ASN A 194 -5.88 0.61 -14.85
CA ASN A 194 -6.29 0.50 -16.25
C ASN A 194 -5.16 0.17 -17.24
N GLY A 195 -4.08 -0.47 -16.77
CA GLY A 195 -3.08 -1.05 -17.65
C GLY A 195 -3.63 -2.26 -18.41
N LEU A 196 -3.09 -2.53 -19.60
CA LEU A 196 -3.39 -3.70 -20.40
C LEU A 196 -2.09 -4.25 -20.96
N VAL A 197 -1.88 -5.57 -20.83
CA VAL A 197 -0.77 -6.31 -21.45
C VAL A 197 -1.36 -7.40 -22.31
N VAL A 198 -0.96 -7.44 -23.58
CA VAL A 198 -1.47 -8.39 -24.57
C VAL A 198 -0.35 -9.37 -24.94
N ASP A 199 -0.67 -10.66 -24.98
CA ASP A 199 0.18 -11.69 -25.59
C ASP A 199 -0.10 -11.73 -27.09
N PRO A 200 0.82 -11.26 -27.96
CA PRO A 200 0.61 -11.21 -29.39
C PRO A 200 0.59 -12.58 -30.03
N LYS A 201 1.13 -13.62 -29.38
CA LYS A 201 1.11 -14.98 -29.90
C LYS A 201 -0.21 -15.68 -29.67
N ARG A 202 -0.88 -15.33 -28.55
CA ARG A 202 -2.18 -15.87 -28.17
C ARG A 202 -3.34 -14.95 -28.54
N GLU A 203 -3.04 -13.74 -29.02
CA GLU A 203 -4.01 -12.71 -29.41
C GLU A 203 -5.01 -12.39 -28.29
N THR A 204 -4.53 -12.39 -27.01
CA THR A 204 -5.37 -12.22 -25.83
C THR A 204 -4.65 -11.45 -24.71
N PRO A 205 -5.37 -10.77 -23.80
CA PRO A 205 -4.78 -10.23 -22.58
C PRO A 205 -4.15 -11.33 -21.70
N VAL A 206 -3.03 -11.00 -21.05
CA VAL A 206 -2.26 -11.94 -20.20
C VAL A 206 -2.97 -12.28 -18.88
N ILE A 207 -3.93 -11.46 -18.43
CA ILE A 207 -4.77 -11.71 -17.25
C ILE A 207 -6.25 -11.70 -17.63
N LYS A 208 -7.07 -12.47 -16.88
CA LYS A 208 -8.52 -12.62 -17.19
C LYS A 208 -9.42 -11.53 -16.62
N PRO A 209 -9.26 -11.11 -15.33
CA PRO A 209 -10.24 -10.24 -14.70
C PRO A 209 -10.41 -8.93 -15.45
N LYS A 210 -11.60 -8.36 -15.41
CA LYS A 210 -11.93 -7.05 -16.01
C LYS A 210 -11.56 -6.96 -17.51
N GLY A 211 -11.66 -8.06 -18.26
CA GLY A 211 -11.28 -8.08 -19.68
C GLY A 211 -9.78 -7.89 -19.94
N GLY A 212 -8.94 -8.22 -18.97
CA GLY A 212 -7.48 -8.06 -19.05
C GLY A 212 -6.95 -6.77 -18.46
N PHE A 213 -7.82 -5.86 -17.99
CA PHE A 213 -7.39 -4.62 -17.36
C PHE A 213 -6.94 -4.83 -15.92
N GLY A 214 -5.79 -4.26 -15.56
CA GLY A 214 -5.19 -4.39 -14.23
C GLY A 214 -4.40 -3.17 -13.79
N GLY A 215 -3.85 -3.26 -12.59
CA GLY A 215 -2.90 -2.30 -12.05
C GLY A 215 -1.47 -2.68 -12.44
N LEU A 216 -0.71 -1.72 -12.96
CA LEU A 216 0.70 -1.88 -13.30
C LEU A 216 1.57 -1.65 -12.06
N GLY A 217 2.64 -2.43 -11.92
CA GLY A 217 3.67 -2.33 -10.89
C GLY A 217 5.06 -2.55 -11.48
N GLY A 218 6.10 -2.51 -10.63
CA GLY A 218 7.49 -2.70 -11.05
C GLY A 218 8.19 -1.41 -11.48
N SER A 219 9.39 -1.51 -12.05
CA SER A 219 10.25 -0.34 -12.36
C SER A 219 9.61 0.65 -13.33
N LEU A 220 8.73 0.18 -14.22
CA LEU A 220 8.05 1.02 -15.21
C LEU A 220 7.19 2.14 -14.61
N ILE A 221 6.69 1.97 -13.37
CA ILE A 221 5.85 2.98 -12.71
C ILE A 221 6.65 3.93 -11.80
N LYS A 222 7.97 3.72 -11.64
CA LYS A 222 8.81 4.55 -10.76
C LYS A 222 8.69 6.05 -11.05
N PRO A 223 8.75 6.53 -12.32
CA PRO A 223 8.64 7.97 -12.58
C PRO A 223 7.31 8.56 -12.11
N VAL A 224 6.22 7.82 -12.22
CA VAL A 224 4.90 8.24 -11.73
C VAL A 224 4.87 8.28 -10.20
N ALA A 225 5.46 7.27 -9.54
CA ALA A 225 5.53 7.21 -8.09
C ALA A 225 6.35 8.38 -7.52
N LEU A 226 7.55 8.65 -8.07
CA LEU A 226 8.41 9.75 -7.67
C LEU A 226 7.73 11.11 -7.85
N ALA A 227 7.02 11.32 -8.96
CA ALA A 227 6.27 12.55 -9.23
C ALA A 227 5.17 12.78 -8.17
N ASN A 228 4.41 11.73 -7.81
CA ASN A 228 3.38 11.82 -6.77
C ASN A 228 3.99 12.08 -5.38
N VAL A 229 5.04 11.35 -4.99
CA VAL A 229 5.76 11.60 -3.73
C VAL A 229 6.21 13.05 -3.66
N ARG A 230 6.88 13.55 -4.69
CA ARG A 230 7.39 14.92 -4.74
C ARG A 230 6.29 15.97 -4.70
N ALA A 231 5.19 15.76 -5.41
CA ALA A 231 4.05 16.69 -5.44
C ALA A 231 3.41 16.80 -4.05
N PHE A 232 3.08 15.68 -3.40
CA PHE A 232 2.49 15.70 -2.06
C PHE A 232 3.46 16.23 -1.01
N TRP A 233 4.75 15.88 -1.08
CA TRP A 233 5.75 16.41 -0.16
C TRP A 233 5.81 17.95 -0.20
N LYS A 234 5.82 18.53 -1.40
CA LYS A 234 5.79 20.00 -1.57
C LYS A 234 4.50 20.61 -1.04
N LEU A 235 3.34 20.07 -1.42
CA LEU A 235 2.02 20.58 -1.02
C LEU A 235 1.80 20.47 0.50
N LEU A 236 2.33 19.44 1.13
CA LEU A 236 2.24 19.22 2.58
C LEU A 236 3.44 19.82 3.34
N GLU A 237 4.35 20.51 2.66
CA GLU A 237 5.51 21.21 3.25
C GLU A 237 6.41 20.27 4.10
N GLY A 238 6.47 18.98 3.72
CA GLY A 238 7.22 17.97 4.46
C GLY A 238 6.69 17.64 5.86
N ARG A 239 5.52 18.16 6.26
CA ARG A 239 4.98 17.99 7.62
C ARG A 239 4.35 16.63 7.87
N ILE A 240 3.91 15.95 6.82
CA ILE A 240 3.32 14.62 6.87
C ILE A 240 4.30 13.66 6.23
N PRO A 241 4.83 12.66 6.97
CA PRO A 241 5.76 11.69 6.41
C PRO A 241 5.10 10.85 5.31
N ILE A 242 5.90 10.52 4.28
CA ILE A 242 5.43 9.77 3.12
C ILE A 242 6.20 8.45 3.02
N ILE A 243 5.49 7.36 2.86
CA ILE A 243 6.03 6.06 2.46
C ILE A 243 5.94 6.00 0.93
N GLY A 244 7.09 5.94 0.24
CA GLY A 244 7.15 5.82 -1.21
C GLY A 244 6.90 4.39 -1.67
N THR A 245 5.99 4.18 -2.61
CA THR A 245 5.65 2.87 -3.16
C THR A 245 5.54 2.95 -4.67
N GLY A 246 6.22 2.06 -5.37
CA GLY A 246 6.18 1.95 -6.83
C GLY A 246 7.56 2.08 -7.46
N GLY A 247 8.00 1.00 -8.09
CA GLY A 247 9.24 0.92 -8.84
C GLY A 247 10.50 0.73 -7.99
N VAL A 248 10.39 0.38 -6.71
CA VAL A 248 11.54 0.05 -5.86
C VAL A 248 11.99 -1.38 -6.18
N VAL A 249 13.09 -1.49 -6.93
CA VAL A 249 13.73 -2.75 -7.35
C VAL A 249 15.17 -2.82 -6.86
N GLN A 250 15.87 -1.69 -6.81
CA GLN A 250 17.26 -1.54 -6.36
C GLN A 250 17.35 -0.51 -5.24
N GLY A 251 18.46 -0.50 -4.49
CA GLY A 251 18.69 0.49 -3.42
C GLY A 251 18.64 1.93 -3.92
N VAL A 252 19.15 2.19 -5.13
CA VAL A 252 19.09 3.53 -5.75
C VAL A 252 17.64 3.99 -5.97
N ASP A 253 16.69 3.10 -6.25
CA ASP A 253 15.28 3.49 -6.42
C ASP A 253 14.71 4.02 -5.11
N ALA A 254 15.06 3.38 -3.99
CA ALA A 254 14.67 3.86 -2.67
C ALA A 254 15.29 5.23 -2.36
N PHE A 255 16.56 5.43 -2.71
CA PHE A 255 17.24 6.72 -2.55
C PHE A 255 16.54 7.81 -3.38
N GLU A 256 16.12 7.53 -4.61
CA GLU A 256 15.35 8.48 -5.44
C GLU A 256 14.00 8.84 -4.78
N HIS A 257 13.31 7.88 -4.16
CA HIS A 257 12.12 8.17 -3.37
C HIS A 257 12.41 9.10 -2.19
N VAL A 258 13.51 8.89 -1.47
CA VAL A 258 13.94 9.76 -0.36
C VAL A 258 14.27 11.16 -0.88
N LEU A 259 14.97 11.31 -1.99
CA LEU A 259 15.24 12.60 -2.65
C LEU A 259 13.95 13.32 -3.06
N CYS A 260 12.89 12.57 -3.36
CA CYS A 260 11.55 13.14 -3.64
C CYS A 260 10.77 13.51 -2.39
N GLY A 261 11.23 13.12 -1.18
CA GLY A 261 10.62 13.46 0.11
C GLY A 261 9.96 12.29 0.84
N ALA A 262 10.18 11.04 0.41
CA ALA A 262 9.75 9.88 1.17
C ALA A 262 10.61 9.67 2.40
N SER A 263 10.01 9.22 3.50
CA SER A 263 10.70 8.83 4.73
C SER A 263 11.08 7.35 4.73
N ALA A 264 10.34 6.52 4.00
CA ALA A 264 10.55 5.08 3.86
C ALA A 264 9.95 4.61 2.53
N VAL A 265 10.18 3.34 2.17
CA VAL A 265 9.66 2.76 0.93
C VAL A 265 8.99 1.42 1.15
N GLN A 266 7.93 1.15 0.36
CA GLN A 266 7.32 -0.17 0.26
C GLN A 266 7.76 -0.89 -1.03
N VAL A 267 8.08 -2.17 -0.89
CA VAL A 267 8.49 -3.06 -1.98
C VAL A 267 7.34 -3.99 -2.35
N GLY A 268 6.93 -4.00 -3.60
CA GLY A 268 5.84 -4.83 -4.11
C GLY A 268 6.33 -5.89 -5.10
N THR A 269 6.46 -5.56 -6.39
CA THR A 269 6.80 -6.49 -7.47
C THR A 269 8.12 -7.24 -7.20
N ALA A 270 9.18 -6.54 -6.82
CA ALA A 270 10.47 -7.17 -6.50
C ALA A 270 10.36 -8.16 -5.33
N LEU A 271 9.53 -7.88 -4.31
CA LEU A 271 9.27 -8.80 -3.22
C LEU A 271 8.55 -10.08 -3.69
N VAL A 272 7.60 -9.96 -4.63
CA VAL A 272 6.91 -11.12 -5.21
C VAL A 272 7.87 -11.97 -6.04
N GLU A 273 8.81 -11.36 -6.75
CA GLU A 273 9.77 -12.04 -7.63
C GLU A 273 10.92 -12.70 -6.85
N GLU A 274 11.45 -12.03 -5.81
CA GLU A 274 12.67 -12.45 -5.10
C GLU A 274 12.40 -13.06 -3.72
N GLY A 275 11.18 -12.90 -3.19
CA GLY A 275 10.88 -13.25 -1.80
C GLY A 275 11.52 -12.28 -0.80
N VAL A 276 11.45 -12.63 0.49
CA VAL A 276 11.89 -11.72 1.58
C VAL A 276 13.38 -11.42 1.61
N GLY A 277 14.21 -12.15 0.87
CA GLY A 277 15.64 -11.86 0.69
C GLY A 277 15.91 -10.52 0.01
N VAL A 278 14.93 -9.97 -0.71
CA VAL A 278 15.01 -8.64 -1.33
C VAL A 278 15.40 -7.55 -0.33
N PHE A 279 14.92 -7.60 0.92
CA PHE A 279 15.20 -6.57 1.92
C PHE A 279 16.69 -6.54 2.29
N GLU A 280 17.33 -7.71 2.47
CA GLU A 280 18.75 -7.78 2.76
C GLU A 280 19.60 -7.26 1.59
N ARG A 281 19.18 -7.54 0.36
CA ARG A 281 19.86 -7.05 -0.85
C ARG A 281 19.76 -5.53 -0.95
N LEU A 282 18.57 -4.97 -0.79
CA LEU A 282 18.32 -3.52 -0.85
C LEU A 282 19.07 -2.74 0.25
N GLU A 283 19.20 -3.32 1.46
CA GLU A 283 20.01 -2.71 2.55
C GLU A 283 21.50 -2.67 2.24
N ARG A 284 22.01 -3.63 1.45
CA ARG A 284 23.44 -3.69 1.06
C ARG A 284 23.79 -2.73 -0.07
N GLU A 285 22.87 -2.49 -1.00
CA GLU A 285 23.00 -1.56 -2.11
C GLU A 285 22.98 -0.09 -1.63
#